data_4e5b0b4f9b23553d726e25f10bcf0114
#
_entry.id   4e5b0b4f9b23553d726e25f10bcf0114
#
_cell.length_a   1.000
_cell.length_b   1.000
_cell.length_c   1.000
_cell.angle_alpha   90.00
_cell.angle_beta   90.00
_cell.angle_gamma   90.00
#
_symmetry.space_group_name_H-M   'P 1'
#
loop_
_entity.id
_entity.type
_entity.pdbx_description
1 polymer ?
#
loop_
_entity_poly.entity_id
_entity_poly.type
_entity_poly.pdbx_seq_one_letter_code
_entity_poly.pdbx_strand_id
1 'polypeptide(L)'
;MFSAIIKDAESGYMGFINSIDELVEHIETLYKKNKNFKRSWDKYDSFGKIKFILFSSIKDNPLDNLILSHTFKIQTNYMDIESLIKLANYLGIDEKAEYKSMDGTVTTNLNVLSNILGLWRVWDKLSIQYTRMKENIRDYTNGEYPYYDSLDTDPFYFMS
;
A
#
# COMPACT_ATOMS: atom_id res chain seq x y z
N MET A 1 11.04 -10.82 7.30
CA MET A 1 11.63 -9.65 7.98
C MET A 1 11.10 -8.37 7.33
N PHE A 2 10.59 -7.46 8.13
CA PHE A 2 10.03 -6.22 7.62
C PHE A 2 11.11 -5.29 7.07
N SER A 3 10.87 -4.76 5.87
CA SER A 3 11.70 -3.69 5.31
C SER A 3 10.85 -2.79 4.42
N ALA A 4 11.21 -1.52 4.36
CA ALA A 4 10.54 -0.54 3.52
C ALA A 4 11.48 0.60 3.13
N ILE A 5 11.06 1.38 2.15
CA ILE A 5 11.75 2.59 1.73
C ILE A 5 10.72 3.71 1.66
N ILE A 6 11.01 4.84 2.29
CA ILE A 6 10.23 6.06 2.13
C ILE A 6 10.95 6.95 1.13
N LYS A 7 10.22 7.44 0.14
CA LYS A 7 10.73 8.35 -0.88
C LYS A 7 9.88 9.60 -0.97
N ASP A 8 10.53 10.75 -1.05
CA ASP A 8 9.92 12.03 -1.36
C ASP A 8 10.67 12.63 -2.56
N ALA A 9 10.02 12.63 -3.73
CA ALA A 9 10.64 13.08 -4.96
C ALA A 9 10.88 14.61 -4.98
N GLU A 10 10.07 15.39 -4.27
CA GLU A 10 10.25 16.84 -4.22
C GLU A 10 11.49 17.26 -3.44
N SER A 11 11.65 16.69 -2.25
CA SER A 11 12.78 17.05 -1.37
C SER A 11 14.02 16.19 -1.60
N GLY A 12 13.90 15.11 -2.37
CA GLY A 12 14.97 14.13 -2.53
C GLY A 12 15.18 13.26 -1.30
N TYR A 13 14.29 13.32 -0.32
CA TYR A 13 14.39 12.52 0.90
C TYR A 13 14.23 11.04 0.58
N MET A 14 15.11 10.22 1.15
CA MET A 14 15.02 8.77 1.06
C MET A 14 15.40 8.16 2.41
N GLY A 15 14.52 7.33 2.96
CA GLY A 15 14.77 6.62 4.21
C GLY A 15 14.66 5.11 4.00
N PHE A 16 15.68 4.38 4.45
CA PHE A 16 15.67 2.92 4.46
C PHE A 16 15.23 2.44 5.85
N ILE A 17 14.31 1.48 5.88
CA ILE A 17 13.59 1.10 7.08
C ILE A 17 13.68 -0.41 7.27
N ASN A 18 14.06 -0.84 8.47
CA ASN A 18 14.16 -2.26 8.84
C ASN A 18 13.24 -2.66 9.99
N SER A 19 12.51 -1.72 10.56
CA SER A 19 11.58 -1.99 11.65
C SER A 19 10.40 -1.02 11.61
N ILE A 20 9.33 -1.37 12.32
CA ILE A 20 8.16 -0.49 12.43
C ILE A 20 8.53 0.79 13.20
N ASP A 21 9.41 0.71 14.20
CA ASP A 21 9.84 1.88 14.95
C ASP A 21 10.57 2.88 14.04
N GLU A 22 11.43 2.40 13.14
CA GLU A 22 12.08 3.23 12.13
C GLU A 22 11.07 3.84 11.15
N LEU A 23 10.07 3.06 10.73
CA LEU A 23 9.01 3.56 9.85
C LEU A 23 8.28 4.73 10.48
N VAL A 24 7.88 4.57 11.74
CA VAL A 24 7.21 5.62 12.51
C VAL A 24 8.08 6.87 12.60
N GLU A 25 9.35 6.71 12.91
CA GLU A 25 10.30 7.81 13.01
C GLU A 25 10.42 8.60 11.69
N HIS A 26 10.51 7.89 10.57
CA HIS A 26 10.59 8.53 9.26
C HIS A 26 9.29 9.26 8.89
N ILE A 27 8.15 8.68 9.22
CA ILE A 27 6.85 9.32 9.00
C ILE A 27 6.75 10.60 9.86
N GLU A 28 7.15 10.55 11.11
CA GLU A 28 7.15 11.73 11.99
C GLU A 28 8.09 12.81 11.47
N THR A 29 9.24 12.43 10.93
CA THR A 29 10.19 13.38 10.34
C THR A 29 9.56 14.09 9.13
N LEU A 30 8.92 13.34 8.23
CA LEU A 30 8.21 13.92 7.09
C LEU A 30 7.06 14.83 7.55
N TYR A 31 6.32 14.40 8.55
CA TYR A 31 5.19 15.17 9.09
C TYR A 31 5.64 16.53 9.62
N LYS A 32 6.79 16.59 10.28
CA LYS A 32 7.35 17.85 10.81
C LYS A 32 7.93 18.75 9.74
N LYS A 33 8.59 18.17 8.74
CA LYS A 33 9.38 18.92 7.76
C LYS A 33 8.63 19.29 6.49
N ASN A 34 7.58 18.57 6.13
CA ASN A 34 6.88 18.76 4.87
C ASN A 34 5.41 19.09 5.12
N LYS A 35 5.05 20.33 4.82
CA LYS A 35 3.67 20.83 5.06
C LYS A 35 2.65 20.14 4.16
N ASN A 36 3.02 19.78 2.95
CA ASN A 36 2.14 19.10 2.02
C ASN A 36 1.85 17.68 2.50
N PHE A 37 2.87 16.99 2.97
CA PHE A 37 2.71 15.66 3.58
C PHE A 37 1.78 15.75 4.79
N LYS A 38 2.03 16.69 5.71
CA LYS A 38 1.22 16.88 6.90
C LYS A 38 -0.26 17.11 6.56
N ARG A 39 -0.52 18.00 5.61
CA ARG A 39 -1.89 18.34 5.19
C ARG A 39 -2.62 17.13 4.64
N SER A 40 -1.95 16.36 3.80
CA SER A 40 -2.55 15.18 3.18
C SER A 40 -2.70 14.04 4.17
N TRP A 41 -1.68 13.80 4.99
CA TRP A 41 -1.70 12.75 6.00
C TRP A 41 -2.83 12.94 7.01
N ASP A 42 -3.07 14.19 7.43
CA ASP A 42 -4.12 14.52 8.39
C ASP A 42 -5.54 14.27 7.85
N LYS A 43 -5.71 14.16 6.55
CA LYS A 43 -7.00 13.87 5.92
C LYS A 43 -7.40 12.39 6.04
N TYR A 44 -6.45 11.51 6.29
CA TYR A 44 -6.71 10.09 6.37
C TYR A 44 -7.03 9.69 7.81
N ASP A 45 -8.00 8.79 7.95
CA ASP A 45 -8.20 8.09 9.21
C ASP A 45 -7.08 7.05 9.41
N SER A 46 -7.08 6.37 10.53
CA SER A 46 -6.02 5.41 10.86
C SER A 46 -5.95 4.25 9.87
N PHE A 47 -7.09 3.72 9.44
CA PHE A 47 -7.12 2.67 8.42
C PHE A 47 -6.67 3.18 7.06
N GLY A 48 -7.02 4.40 6.69
CA GLY A 48 -6.56 5.05 5.47
C GLY A 48 -5.04 5.20 5.44
N LYS A 49 -4.44 5.55 6.57
CA LYS A 49 -2.97 5.62 6.70
C LYS A 49 -2.31 4.26 6.51
N ILE A 50 -2.89 3.20 7.06
CA ILE A 50 -2.40 1.85 6.84
C ILE A 50 -2.47 1.45 5.37
N LYS A 51 -3.60 1.72 4.73
CA LYS A 51 -3.77 1.44 3.29
C LYS A 51 -2.75 2.21 2.46
N PHE A 52 -2.51 3.48 2.78
CA PHE A 52 -1.48 4.26 2.11
C PHE A 52 -0.11 3.58 2.22
N ILE A 53 0.29 3.17 3.43
CA ILE A 53 1.59 2.54 3.67
C ILE A 53 1.73 1.24 2.86
N LEU A 54 0.69 0.41 2.83
CA LEU A 54 0.77 -0.87 2.15
C LEU A 54 0.64 -0.75 0.62
N PHE A 55 -0.26 0.12 0.14
CA PHE A 55 -0.62 0.14 -1.27
C PHE A 55 0.09 1.21 -2.09
N SER A 56 0.81 2.14 -1.48
CA SER A 56 1.44 3.26 -2.19
C SER A 56 2.48 2.83 -3.23
N SER A 57 3.09 1.68 -3.05
CA SER A 57 4.11 1.15 -3.97
C SER A 57 3.53 0.32 -5.11
N ILE A 58 2.24 -0.02 -5.05
CA ILE A 58 1.61 -0.87 -6.05
C ILE A 58 1.15 0.00 -7.23
N LYS A 59 1.63 -0.36 -8.41
CA LYS A 59 1.22 0.32 -9.63
C LYS A 59 -0.24 -0.04 -9.96
N ASP A 60 -0.98 0.93 -10.50
CA ASP A 60 -2.40 0.79 -10.87
C ASP A 60 -3.26 0.31 -9.68
N ASN A 61 -2.96 0.85 -8.52
CA ASN A 61 -3.63 0.56 -7.28
C ASN A 61 -5.09 1.02 -7.31
N PRO A 62 -6.07 0.15 -6.96
CA PRO A 62 -7.48 0.56 -6.95
C PRO A 62 -7.79 1.59 -5.85
N LEU A 63 -6.86 1.80 -4.93
CA LEU A 63 -6.99 2.76 -3.84
C LEU A 63 -6.24 4.07 -4.14
N ASP A 64 -6.01 4.40 -5.41
CA ASP A 64 -5.30 5.61 -5.82
C ASP A 64 -5.84 6.88 -5.18
N ASN A 65 -7.15 6.93 -4.95
CA ASN A 65 -7.78 8.06 -4.27
C ASN A 65 -7.33 8.22 -2.81
N LEU A 66 -6.72 7.18 -2.23
CA LEU A 66 -6.19 7.19 -0.88
C LEU A 66 -4.70 7.49 -0.83
N ILE A 67 -4.03 7.52 -1.98
CA ILE A 67 -2.61 7.85 -2.05
C ILE A 67 -2.44 9.36 -1.92
N LEU A 68 -1.57 9.78 -1.02
CA LEU A 68 -1.38 11.20 -0.69
C LEU A 68 -0.89 12.02 -1.88
N SER A 69 0.11 11.48 -2.60
CA SER A 69 0.73 12.18 -3.71
C SER A 69 1.62 11.19 -4.46
N HIS A 70 1.76 11.40 -5.77
CA HIS A 70 2.75 10.66 -6.55
C HIS A 70 4.20 11.00 -6.14
N THR A 71 4.37 12.07 -5.38
CA THR A 71 5.67 12.52 -4.88
C THR A 71 6.14 11.68 -3.69
N PHE A 72 5.21 11.21 -2.86
CA PHE A 72 5.50 10.42 -1.67
C PHE A 72 5.19 8.95 -1.93
N LYS A 73 6.15 8.09 -1.65
CA LYS A 73 5.97 6.64 -1.76
C LYS A 73 6.57 5.94 -0.56
N ILE A 74 5.84 4.97 -0.05
CA ILE A 74 6.35 4.03 0.93
C ILE A 74 6.35 2.66 0.27
N GLN A 75 7.54 2.18 -0.07
CA GLN A 75 7.69 0.87 -0.71
C GLN A 75 7.95 -0.18 0.35
N THR A 76 6.91 -0.93 0.69
CA THR A 76 6.97 -1.99 1.68
C THR A 76 7.29 -3.32 0.99
N ASN A 77 8.41 -3.93 1.36
CA ASN A 77 8.83 -5.21 0.77
C ASN A 77 8.18 -6.40 1.47
N TYR A 78 7.92 -6.29 2.76
CA TYR A 78 7.30 -7.33 3.53
C TYR A 78 6.57 -6.73 4.74
N MET A 79 5.39 -7.28 5.02
CA MET A 79 4.63 -6.91 6.21
C MET A 79 3.93 -8.17 6.73
N ASP A 80 4.22 -8.57 7.97
CA ASP A 80 3.45 -9.62 8.64
C ASP A 80 2.37 -9.00 9.51
N ILE A 81 1.48 -9.85 10.05
CA ILE A 81 0.37 -9.36 10.85
C ILE A 81 0.85 -8.73 12.17
N GLU A 82 1.91 -9.24 12.76
CA GLU A 82 2.46 -8.69 14.00
C GLU A 82 3.00 -7.27 13.80
N SER A 83 3.74 -7.05 12.72
CA SER A 83 4.22 -5.71 12.36
C SER A 83 3.06 -4.77 12.06
N LEU A 84 2.03 -5.25 11.37
CA LEU A 84 0.86 -4.45 11.06
C LEU A 84 0.09 -4.06 12.32
N ILE A 85 -0.06 -4.97 13.27
CA ILE A 85 -0.71 -4.68 14.56
C ILE A 85 0.07 -3.61 15.31
N LYS A 86 1.39 -3.72 15.34
CA LYS A 86 2.24 -2.73 16.00
C LYS A 86 2.06 -1.34 15.39
N LEU A 87 2.04 -1.26 14.07
CA LEU A 87 1.81 -0.01 13.35
C LEU A 87 0.40 0.52 13.63
N ALA A 88 -0.60 -0.35 13.60
CA ALA A 88 -1.99 0.03 13.86
C ALA A 88 -2.16 0.60 15.28
N ASN A 89 -1.56 -0.04 16.27
CA ASN A 89 -1.60 0.46 17.65
C ASN A 89 -0.97 1.84 17.76
N TYR A 90 0.14 2.06 17.07
CA TYR A 90 0.75 3.39 17.00
C TYR A 90 -0.21 4.43 16.40
N LEU A 91 -0.99 4.05 15.41
CA LEU A 91 -1.96 4.94 14.75
C LEU A 91 -3.29 5.03 15.50
N GLY A 92 -3.38 4.44 16.70
CA GLY A 92 -4.58 4.53 17.52
C GLY A 92 -5.64 3.47 17.26
N ILE A 93 -5.31 2.43 16.50
CA ILE A 93 -6.23 1.32 16.25
C ILE A 93 -6.04 0.24 17.32
N ASP A 94 -7.09 -0.04 18.07
CA ASP A 94 -7.10 -1.17 19.01
C ASP A 94 -7.55 -2.42 18.23
N GLU A 95 -6.65 -3.36 18.02
CA GLU A 95 -6.92 -4.58 17.26
C GLU A 95 -7.98 -5.48 17.91
N LYS A 96 -8.19 -5.32 19.19
CA LYS A 96 -9.16 -6.12 19.95
C LYS A 96 -10.56 -5.52 19.96
N ALA A 97 -10.70 -4.26 19.55
CA ALA A 97 -12.00 -3.60 19.54
C ALA A 97 -12.98 -4.34 18.62
N GLU A 98 -14.15 -4.61 19.14
CA GLU A 98 -15.22 -5.27 18.41
C GLU A 98 -16.30 -4.27 18.02
N TYR A 99 -16.89 -4.49 16.86
CA TYR A 99 -18.07 -3.72 16.46
C TYR A 99 -19.02 -4.59 15.66
N LYS A 100 -20.29 -4.17 15.68
CA LYS A 100 -21.37 -4.88 15.03
C LYS A 100 -21.72 -4.17 13.73
N SER A 101 -21.71 -4.92 12.62
CA SER A 101 -22.12 -4.38 11.35
C SER A 101 -23.65 -4.27 11.26
N MET A 102 -24.15 -3.61 10.22
CA MET A 102 -25.59 -3.41 10.03
C MET A 102 -26.35 -4.73 9.88
N ASP A 103 -25.70 -5.78 9.41
CA ASP A 103 -26.29 -7.12 9.26
C ASP A 103 -26.25 -7.95 10.56
N GLY A 104 -25.74 -7.38 11.64
CA GLY A 104 -25.63 -8.06 12.92
C GLY A 104 -24.36 -8.86 13.13
N THR A 105 -23.46 -8.90 12.14
CA THR A 105 -22.19 -9.61 12.24
C THR A 105 -21.23 -8.83 13.16
N VAL A 106 -20.62 -9.54 14.12
CA VAL A 106 -19.59 -8.98 14.98
C VAL A 106 -18.24 -9.18 14.32
N THR A 107 -17.45 -8.10 14.23
CA THR A 107 -16.09 -8.15 13.69
C THR A 107 -15.14 -7.39 14.61
N THR A 108 -13.85 -7.62 14.45
CA THR A 108 -12.79 -6.94 15.20
C THR A 108 -11.92 -6.12 14.26
N ASN A 109 -11.24 -5.13 14.81
CA ASN A 109 -10.24 -4.39 14.04
C ASN A 109 -9.12 -5.32 13.54
N LEU A 110 -8.81 -6.37 14.28
CA LEU A 110 -7.85 -7.38 13.83
C LEU A 110 -8.31 -8.06 12.53
N ASN A 111 -9.59 -8.38 12.42
CA ASN A 111 -10.14 -8.95 11.18
C ASN A 111 -10.02 -7.98 10.01
N VAL A 112 -10.29 -6.71 10.24
CA VAL A 112 -10.14 -5.67 9.21
C VAL A 112 -8.68 -5.54 8.77
N LEU A 113 -7.74 -5.51 9.72
CA LEU A 113 -6.30 -5.45 9.42
C LEU A 113 -5.84 -6.68 8.64
N SER A 114 -6.30 -7.86 9.03
CA SER A 114 -5.96 -9.11 8.33
C SER A 114 -6.49 -9.12 6.90
N ASN A 115 -7.68 -8.59 6.68
CA ASN A 115 -8.26 -8.46 5.35
C ASN A 115 -7.48 -7.47 4.48
N ILE A 116 -7.07 -6.34 5.04
CA ILE A 116 -6.24 -5.35 4.34
C ILE A 116 -4.90 -5.97 3.96
N LEU A 117 -4.28 -6.69 4.87
CA LEU A 117 -2.99 -7.36 4.62
C LEU A 117 -3.12 -8.42 3.52
N GLY A 118 -4.17 -9.22 3.57
CA GLY A 118 -4.45 -10.23 2.55
C GLY A 118 -4.68 -9.61 1.18
N LEU A 119 -5.44 -8.54 1.13
CA LEU A 119 -5.70 -7.80 -0.11
C LEU A 119 -4.40 -7.21 -0.67
N TRP A 120 -3.58 -6.60 0.16
CA TRP A 120 -2.28 -6.07 -0.26
C TRP A 120 -1.39 -7.15 -0.87
N ARG A 121 -1.31 -8.32 -0.24
CA ARG A 121 -0.49 -9.43 -0.75
C ARG A 121 -0.96 -9.90 -2.12
N VAL A 122 -2.27 -10.00 -2.31
CA VAL A 122 -2.85 -10.41 -3.60
C VAL A 122 -2.57 -9.35 -4.66
N TRP A 123 -2.82 -8.09 -4.36
CA TRP A 123 -2.57 -6.99 -5.30
C TRP A 123 -1.10 -6.87 -5.68
N ASP A 124 -0.20 -7.00 -4.71
CA ASP A 124 1.24 -6.95 -4.96
C ASP A 124 1.67 -8.06 -5.92
N LYS A 125 1.19 -9.28 -5.68
CA LYS A 125 1.48 -10.42 -6.54
C LYS A 125 0.94 -10.23 -7.96
N LEU A 126 -0.30 -9.77 -8.09
CA LEU A 126 -0.92 -9.52 -9.39
C LEU A 126 -0.21 -8.40 -10.14
N SER A 127 0.18 -7.36 -9.44
CA SER A 127 0.92 -6.24 -10.03
C SER A 127 2.24 -6.71 -10.63
N ILE A 128 2.97 -7.56 -9.94
CA ILE A 128 4.22 -8.14 -10.44
C ILE A 128 3.96 -8.97 -11.70
N GLN A 129 2.95 -9.84 -11.67
CA GLN A 129 2.58 -10.68 -12.80
C GLN A 129 2.18 -9.84 -14.02
N TYR A 130 1.39 -8.81 -13.80
CA TYR A 130 0.94 -7.90 -14.85
C TYR A 130 2.11 -7.17 -15.50
N THR A 131 3.06 -6.70 -14.70
CA THR A 131 4.27 -6.06 -15.22
C THR A 131 5.08 -7.03 -16.08
N ARG A 132 5.24 -8.27 -15.64
CA ARG A 132 5.93 -9.31 -16.42
C ARG A 132 5.22 -9.62 -17.74
N MET A 133 3.90 -9.69 -17.70
CA MET A 133 3.10 -9.88 -18.91
C MET A 133 3.30 -8.74 -19.91
N LYS A 134 3.27 -7.51 -19.43
CA LYS A 134 3.52 -6.33 -20.28
C LYS A 134 4.92 -6.33 -20.89
N GLU A 135 5.92 -6.70 -20.12
CA GLU A 135 7.30 -6.81 -20.61
C GLU A 135 7.41 -7.90 -21.71
N ASN A 136 6.81 -9.06 -21.45
CA ASN A 136 6.81 -10.15 -22.42
C ASN A 136 6.08 -9.76 -23.73
N ILE A 137 4.94 -9.08 -23.61
CA ILE A 137 4.20 -8.55 -24.76
C ILE A 137 5.04 -7.56 -25.54
N ARG A 138 5.77 -6.69 -24.85
CA ARG A 138 6.64 -5.71 -25.50
C ARG A 138 7.74 -6.40 -26.31
N ASP A 139 8.34 -7.46 -25.77
CA ASP A 139 9.35 -8.24 -26.47
C ASP A 139 8.77 -8.92 -27.70
N TYR A 140 7.56 -9.45 -27.61
CA TYR A 140 6.84 -10.07 -28.73
C TYR A 140 6.34 -9.05 -29.74
N THR A 141 5.95 -7.84 -29.32
CA THR A 141 5.48 -6.79 -30.24
C THR A 141 6.61 -6.32 -31.15
N ASN A 142 7.85 -6.35 -30.70
CA ASN A 142 9.00 -6.14 -31.55
C ASN A 142 9.14 -7.25 -32.59
N GLY A 143 8.46 -8.39 -32.39
CA GLY A 143 8.36 -9.52 -33.31
C GLY A 143 7.02 -9.64 -34.03
N GLU A 144 6.17 -8.63 -34.03
CA GLU A 144 4.92 -8.52 -34.77
C GLU A 144 3.81 -9.51 -34.37
N TYR A 145 3.41 -9.48 -33.07
CA TYR A 145 2.29 -10.28 -32.55
C TYR A 145 1.12 -9.37 -32.14
N PRO A 146 0.24 -8.98 -33.12
CA PRO A 146 -0.77 -7.95 -32.87
C PRO A 146 -1.92 -8.35 -31.93
N TYR A 147 -2.14 -9.65 -31.74
CA TYR A 147 -3.27 -10.11 -30.92
C TYR A 147 -3.05 -9.96 -29.40
N TYR A 148 -1.90 -9.49 -28.99
CA TYR A 148 -1.59 -9.28 -27.56
C TYR A 148 -2.25 -8.04 -26.98
N ASP A 149 -2.89 -7.21 -27.78
CA ASP A 149 -3.63 -6.06 -27.29
C ASP A 149 -4.71 -6.45 -26.26
N SER A 150 -5.28 -7.65 -26.41
CA SER A 150 -6.27 -8.17 -25.47
C SER A 150 -5.70 -8.49 -24.10
N LEU A 151 -4.38 -8.57 -23.97
CA LEU A 151 -3.70 -8.82 -22.70
C LEU A 151 -3.33 -7.55 -21.96
N ASP A 152 -3.53 -6.38 -22.56
CA ASP A 152 -3.28 -5.09 -21.93
C ASP A 152 -4.48 -4.69 -21.08
N THR A 153 -4.85 -5.56 -20.15
CA THR A 153 -5.94 -5.34 -19.21
C THR A 153 -5.40 -5.03 -17.83
N ASP A 154 -6.22 -4.31 -17.04
CA ASP A 154 -5.91 -4.00 -15.65
C ASP A 154 -5.79 -5.32 -14.87
N PRO A 155 -4.70 -5.55 -14.11
CA PRO A 155 -4.53 -6.75 -13.29
C PRO A 155 -5.63 -6.90 -12.25
N PHE A 156 -6.27 -5.80 -11.88
CA PHE A 156 -7.37 -5.79 -10.92
C PHE A 156 -8.67 -6.37 -11.48
N TYR A 157 -8.77 -6.56 -12.76
CA TYR A 157 -9.91 -7.19 -13.39
C TYR A 157 -10.21 -8.57 -12.81
N PHE A 158 -9.18 -9.33 -12.45
CA PHE A 158 -9.30 -10.68 -11.92
C PHE A 158 -9.83 -10.73 -10.47
N MET A 159 -9.98 -9.60 -9.83
CA MET A 159 -10.43 -9.50 -8.44
C MET A 159 -11.85 -8.97 -8.30
N SER A 160 -12.45 -8.60 -9.39
CA SER A 160 -13.82 -8.07 -9.40
C SER A 160 -14.90 -9.15 -9.36
#